data_caebcf95308244687a4c8f707c98b953
#
_entry.id   caebcf95308244687a4c8f707c98b953
#
_cell.length_a   1.000
_cell.length_b   1.000
_cell.length_c   1.000
_cell.angle_alpha   90.00
_cell.angle_beta   90.00
_cell.angle_gamma   90.00
#
_symmetry.space_group_name_H-M   'P 1'
#
loop_
_entity.id
_entity.type
_entity.pdbx_description
1 polymer ?
#
loop_
_entity_poly.entity_id
_entity_poly.type
_entity_poly.pdbx_seq_one_letter_code
_entity_poly.pdbx_strand_id
1 'polypeptide(L)'
;ENTGLNIFTNINSGYPYSAQTFITDAGIGNLAAGISGTVNGSRMPWTYRLDMQLDRNFTIVHKVKDAKSKDKEKVSNLNIYVRATNLFNQFNVLSIYRATGNWNDDGYLAAASSQTSIQNMTDEQAFRDYYAMKVNNPFNISVPRTIRLGIKYDF
;
A
#
# COMPACT_ATOMS: atom_id res chain seq x y z
N GLU A 1 31.88 -1.28 -16.45
CA GLU A 1 30.42 -1.08 -16.43
C GLU A 1 29.85 -2.06 -15.39
N ASN A 2 29.19 -1.54 -14.36
CA ASN A 2 28.62 -2.36 -13.30
C ASN A 2 27.10 -2.34 -13.42
N THR A 3 26.51 -3.53 -13.44
CA THR A 3 25.07 -3.71 -13.37
C THR A 3 24.73 -4.25 -11.97
N GLY A 4 23.80 -3.61 -11.29
CA GLY A 4 23.29 -4.02 -9.98
C GLY A 4 21.87 -4.57 -10.09
N LEU A 5 21.58 -5.65 -9.38
CA LEU A 5 20.23 -6.18 -9.18
C LEU A 5 19.99 -6.28 -7.68
N ASN A 6 18.95 -5.57 -7.22
CA ASN A 6 18.51 -5.63 -5.84
C ASN A 6 17.08 -6.17 -5.77
N ILE A 7 16.88 -7.19 -4.96
CA ILE A 7 15.57 -7.81 -4.73
C ILE A 7 15.29 -7.76 -3.24
N PHE A 8 14.15 -7.18 -2.87
CA PHE A 8 13.68 -7.12 -1.50
C PHE A 8 12.34 -7.82 -1.37
N THR A 9 12.26 -8.80 -0.48
CA THR A 9 11.04 -9.55 -0.20
C THR A 9 10.64 -9.32 1.24
N ASN A 10 9.35 -9.01 1.45
CA ASN A 10 8.76 -8.86 2.77
C ASN A 10 7.54 -9.77 2.87
N ILE A 11 7.53 -10.64 3.88
CA ILE A 11 6.43 -11.56 4.18
C ILE A 11 6.11 -11.43 5.66
N ASN A 12 4.89 -11.00 6.00
CA ASN A 12 4.47 -10.85 7.39
C ASN A 12 3.19 -11.63 7.64
N SER A 13 3.13 -12.29 8.79
CA SER A 13 1.86 -12.78 9.31
C SER A 13 0.95 -11.60 9.66
N GLY A 14 -0.35 -11.76 9.46
CA GLY A 14 -1.31 -10.71 9.77
C GLY A 14 -1.23 -10.24 11.22
N TYR A 15 -1.44 -8.95 11.42
CA TYR A 15 -1.50 -8.38 12.77
C TYR A 15 -2.69 -8.94 13.56
N PRO A 16 -2.52 -9.17 14.87
CA PRO A 16 -3.64 -9.56 15.72
C PRO A 16 -4.61 -8.38 15.90
N TYR A 17 -5.89 -8.67 16.01
CA TYR A 17 -6.92 -7.70 16.34
C TYR A 17 -7.99 -8.30 17.23
N SER A 18 -8.71 -7.44 17.95
CA SER A 18 -9.88 -7.82 18.73
C SER A 18 -11.13 -7.63 17.87
N ALA A 19 -11.80 -8.71 17.53
CA ALA A 19 -13.08 -8.65 16.82
C ALA A 19 -14.13 -7.94 17.67
N GLN A 20 -15.08 -7.25 17.04
CA GLN A 20 -16.14 -6.51 17.72
C GLN A 20 -17.50 -7.18 17.48
N THR A 21 -18.37 -7.10 18.51
CA THR A 21 -19.71 -7.69 18.44
C THR A 21 -20.70 -6.81 17.68
N PHE A 22 -20.46 -5.49 17.71
CA PHE A 22 -21.36 -4.52 17.09
C PHE A 22 -20.73 -3.93 15.82
N ILE A 23 -21.60 -3.76 14.85
CA ILE A 23 -21.30 -3.06 13.61
C ILE A 23 -21.19 -1.57 13.94
N THR A 24 -20.06 -0.99 13.57
CA THR A 24 -19.88 0.47 13.68
C THR A 24 -20.21 1.09 12.35
N ASP A 25 -21.10 2.06 12.36
CA ASP A 25 -21.34 2.93 11.21
C ASP A 25 -20.03 3.62 10.80
N ALA A 26 -19.71 3.62 9.50
CA ALA A 26 -18.51 4.23 8.94
C ALA A 26 -18.47 5.76 9.12
N GLY A 27 -18.40 6.23 10.27
CA GLY A 27 -18.36 7.67 10.60
C GLY A 27 -18.62 7.94 12.07
N ILE A 28 -19.07 6.95 12.80
CA ILE A 28 -19.28 7.05 14.23
C ILE A 28 -18.35 6.05 14.89
N GLY A 29 -17.20 6.53 15.37
CA GLY A 29 -16.31 5.70 16.18
C GLY A 29 -17.03 5.26 17.45
N ASN A 30 -17.64 4.09 17.46
CA ASN A 30 -18.25 3.54 18.64
C ASN A 30 -17.18 2.94 19.55
N LEU A 31 -16.72 3.72 20.50
CA LEU A 31 -15.73 3.30 21.50
C LEU A 31 -16.27 2.24 22.47
N ALA A 32 -17.58 2.00 22.47
CA ALA A 32 -18.27 1.06 23.37
C ALA A 32 -18.57 -0.29 22.74
N ALA A 33 -18.07 -0.58 21.53
CA ALA A 33 -18.28 -1.87 20.88
C ALA A 33 -17.64 -3.00 21.71
N GLY A 34 -18.44 -3.93 22.18
CA GLY A 34 -17.97 -5.09 22.93
C GLY A 34 -17.02 -5.96 22.12
N ILE A 35 -16.05 -6.56 22.79
CA ILE A 35 -15.12 -7.50 22.15
C ILE A 35 -15.83 -8.83 21.94
N SER A 36 -15.74 -9.37 20.72
CA SER A 36 -16.21 -10.71 20.38
C SER A 36 -15.05 -11.70 20.57
N GLY A 37 -15.14 -12.58 21.55
CA GLY A 37 -14.08 -13.51 21.88
C GLY A 37 -13.01 -12.91 22.81
N THR A 38 -11.74 -13.12 22.49
CA THR A 38 -10.61 -12.67 23.30
C THR A 38 -9.93 -11.42 22.71
N VAL A 39 -9.27 -10.65 23.56
CA VAL A 39 -8.43 -9.53 23.13
C VAL A 39 -7.35 -10.06 22.18
N ASN A 40 -7.24 -9.47 20.99
CA ASN A 40 -6.29 -9.87 19.95
C ASN A 40 -6.44 -11.34 19.49
N GLY A 41 -7.65 -11.91 19.62
CA GLY A 41 -7.95 -13.31 19.30
C GLY A 41 -8.07 -13.61 17.80
N SER A 42 -8.25 -12.58 16.99
CA SER A 42 -8.35 -12.69 15.52
C SER A 42 -7.09 -12.17 14.85
N ARG A 43 -6.86 -12.58 13.60
CA ARG A 43 -5.69 -12.15 12.82
C ARG A 43 -6.10 -11.64 11.44
N MET A 44 -5.46 -10.58 11.02
CA MET A 44 -5.52 -10.06 9.65
C MET A 44 -4.87 -11.04 8.67
N PRO A 45 -5.17 -10.95 7.37
CA PRO A 45 -4.49 -11.73 6.34
C PRO A 45 -2.98 -11.50 6.33
N TRP A 46 -2.24 -12.49 5.82
CA TRP A 46 -0.80 -12.36 5.55
C TRP A 46 -0.56 -11.30 4.48
N THR A 47 0.57 -10.62 4.59
CA THR A 47 1.01 -9.64 3.60
C THR A 47 2.28 -10.12 2.91
N TYR A 48 2.34 -9.92 1.58
CA TYR A 48 3.46 -10.30 0.73
C TYR A 48 3.85 -9.13 -0.14
N ARG A 49 5.14 -8.82 -0.20
CA ARG A 49 5.64 -7.79 -1.08
C ARG A 49 7.00 -8.17 -1.62
N LEU A 50 7.17 -8.03 -2.93
CA LEU A 50 8.44 -8.16 -3.60
C LEU A 50 8.72 -6.84 -4.33
N ASP A 51 9.87 -6.25 -4.04
CA ASP A 51 10.40 -5.08 -4.72
C ASP A 51 11.66 -5.49 -5.48
N MET A 52 11.87 -4.91 -6.66
CA MET A 52 13.05 -5.16 -7.48
C MET A 52 13.61 -3.84 -8.01
N GLN A 53 14.91 -3.73 -8.00
CA GLN A 53 15.61 -2.64 -8.65
C GLN A 53 16.74 -3.21 -9.50
N LEU A 54 16.77 -2.80 -10.75
CA LEU A 54 17.85 -3.02 -11.70
C LEU A 54 18.52 -1.68 -11.96
N ASP A 55 19.82 -1.61 -11.81
CA ASP A 55 20.58 -0.41 -12.11
C ASP A 55 21.83 -0.71 -12.92
N ARG A 56 22.28 0.27 -13.69
CA ARG A 56 23.50 0.20 -14.47
C ARG A 56 24.26 1.50 -14.39
N ASN A 57 25.55 1.38 -14.04
CA ASN A 57 26.48 2.48 -13.97
C ASN A 57 27.32 2.56 -15.24
N PHE A 58 27.39 3.75 -15.82
CA PHE A 58 28.25 4.08 -16.96
C PHE A 58 29.27 5.09 -16.48
N THR A 59 30.53 4.77 -16.63
CA THR A 59 31.65 5.71 -16.35
C THR A 59 32.03 6.43 -17.64
N ILE A 60 31.92 7.75 -17.64
CA ILE A 60 32.27 8.60 -18.78
C ILE A 60 33.52 9.35 -18.44
N VAL A 61 34.60 9.11 -19.18
CA VAL A 61 35.88 9.78 -18.98
C VAL A 61 36.00 10.92 -19.99
N HIS A 62 36.10 12.15 -19.48
CA HIS A 62 36.31 13.34 -20.28
C HIS A 62 37.79 13.77 -20.21
N LYS A 63 38.43 13.84 -21.36
CA LYS A 63 39.77 14.42 -21.45
C LYS A 63 39.66 15.95 -21.59
N VAL A 64 40.03 16.67 -20.56
CA VAL A 64 40.07 18.14 -20.57
C VAL A 64 41.49 18.56 -20.94
N LYS A 65 41.67 19.17 -22.10
CA LYS A 65 42.96 19.79 -22.50
C LYS A 65 43.12 21.11 -21.78
N ASP A 66 43.97 21.14 -20.80
CA ASP A 66 44.38 22.37 -20.12
C ASP A 66 45.60 22.94 -20.84
N ALA A 67 45.53 24.20 -21.27
CA ALA A 67 46.57 24.86 -22.07
C ALA A 67 47.96 25.00 -21.38
N LYS A 68 48.05 24.66 -20.09
CA LYS A 68 49.25 24.81 -19.25
C LYS A 68 49.66 23.58 -18.43
N SER A 69 48.94 22.44 -18.52
CA SER A 69 49.24 21.28 -17.68
C SER A 69 48.83 20.00 -18.38
N LYS A 70 49.47 18.87 -17.99
CA LYS A 70 49.16 17.51 -18.47
C LYS A 70 47.68 17.27 -18.53
N ASP A 71 47.23 16.56 -19.58
CA ASP A 71 45.84 16.10 -19.77
C ASP A 71 45.23 15.64 -18.45
N LYS A 72 44.23 16.37 -17.96
CA LYS A 72 43.48 15.95 -16.78
C LYS A 72 42.25 15.14 -17.24
N GLU A 73 42.14 13.94 -16.73
CA GLU A 73 40.97 13.13 -16.93
C GLU A 73 39.91 13.51 -15.88
N LYS A 74 38.73 13.93 -16.32
CA LYS A 74 37.59 14.14 -15.47
C LYS A 74 36.63 12.95 -15.65
N VAL A 75 36.32 12.29 -14.56
CA VAL A 75 35.44 11.12 -14.56
C VAL A 75 34.06 11.56 -14.13
N SER A 76 33.03 11.21 -14.91
CA SER A 76 31.63 11.41 -14.58
C SER A 76 30.93 10.05 -14.56
N ASN A 77 30.00 9.87 -13.66
CA ASN A 77 29.24 8.63 -13.54
C ASN A 77 27.77 8.86 -13.86
N LEU A 78 27.24 8.08 -14.76
CA LEU A 78 25.82 8.03 -15.12
C LEU A 78 25.23 6.73 -14.61
N ASN A 79 24.28 6.80 -13.66
CA ASN A 79 23.52 5.65 -13.19
C ASN A 79 22.10 5.73 -13.74
N ILE A 80 21.67 4.68 -14.42
CA ILE A 80 20.29 4.51 -14.89
C ILE A 80 19.69 3.36 -14.11
N TYR A 81 18.52 3.57 -13.52
CA TYR A 81 17.84 2.51 -12.77
C TYR A 81 16.37 2.40 -13.07
N VAL A 82 15.85 1.18 -12.98
CA VAL A 82 14.44 0.86 -12.99
C VAL A 82 14.11 0.22 -11.64
N ARG A 83 13.13 0.77 -10.94
CA ARG A 83 12.63 0.23 -9.68
C ARG A 83 11.17 -0.16 -9.82
N ALA A 84 10.85 -1.41 -9.56
CA ALA A 84 9.49 -1.92 -9.43
C ALA A 84 9.19 -2.18 -7.95
N THR A 85 8.20 -1.50 -7.40
CA THR A 85 7.68 -1.73 -6.06
C THR A 85 6.41 -2.56 -6.17
N ASN A 86 6.24 -3.56 -5.32
CA ASN A 86 5.14 -4.52 -5.39
C ASN A 86 5.09 -5.20 -6.78
N LEU A 87 6.17 -5.86 -7.17
CA LEU A 87 6.38 -6.41 -8.51
C LEU A 87 5.24 -7.32 -8.98
N PHE A 88 4.71 -8.14 -8.07
CA PHE A 88 3.59 -9.06 -8.37
C PHE A 88 2.22 -8.39 -8.34
N ASN A 89 2.15 -7.09 -8.07
CA ASN A 89 0.90 -6.37 -7.88
C ASN A 89 -0.01 -7.03 -6.84
N GLN A 90 0.60 -7.51 -5.75
CA GLN A 90 -0.10 -8.19 -4.68
C GLN A 90 -1.00 -7.21 -3.92
N PHE A 91 -2.23 -7.59 -3.72
CA PHE A 91 -3.19 -6.88 -2.92
C PHE A 91 -3.00 -7.26 -1.44
N ASN A 92 -2.53 -6.34 -0.63
CA ASN A 92 -2.32 -6.55 0.79
C ASN A 92 -3.32 -5.73 1.60
N VAL A 93 -3.99 -6.36 2.55
CA VAL A 93 -4.91 -5.70 3.48
C VAL A 93 -4.10 -5.07 4.60
N LEU A 94 -4.23 -3.76 4.78
CA LEU A 94 -3.54 -2.95 5.80
C LEU A 94 -4.42 -2.62 6.99
N SER A 95 -5.73 -2.54 6.77
CA SER A 95 -6.74 -2.27 7.79
C SER A 95 -8.02 -3.01 7.49
N ILE A 96 -8.79 -3.32 8.52
CA ILE A 96 -10.05 -4.04 8.43
C ILE A 96 -11.10 -3.42 9.34
N TYR A 97 -12.36 -3.66 9.02
CA TYR A 97 -13.47 -3.40 9.94
C TYR A 97 -13.58 -4.54 10.94
N ARG A 98 -13.50 -4.22 12.23
CA ARG A 98 -13.36 -5.23 13.30
C ARG A 98 -14.59 -6.09 13.50
N ALA A 99 -15.78 -5.64 13.06
CA ALA A 99 -17.02 -6.40 13.17
C ALA A 99 -17.10 -7.54 12.14
N THR A 100 -16.63 -7.29 10.92
CA THR A 100 -16.69 -8.25 9.82
C THR A 100 -15.37 -8.96 9.55
N GLY A 101 -14.26 -8.35 9.93
CA GLY A 101 -12.93 -8.79 9.53
C GLY A 101 -12.56 -8.46 8.08
N ASN A 102 -13.42 -7.74 7.36
CA ASN A 102 -13.22 -7.36 5.96
C ASN A 102 -12.61 -5.96 5.84
N TRP A 103 -11.90 -5.71 4.75
CA TRP A 103 -11.29 -4.41 4.47
C TRP A 103 -12.25 -3.41 3.82
N ASN A 104 -13.33 -3.90 3.17
CA ASN A 104 -14.27 -3.13 2.35
C ASN A 104 -15.74 -3.30 2.79
N ASP A 105 -15.99 -3.89 3.94
CA ASP A 105 -17.34 -4.11 4.47
C ASP A 105 -17.33 -4.03 5.99
N ASP A 106 -18.06 -3.06 6.54
CA ASP A 106 -18.25 -2.90 7.98
C ASP A 106 -19.46 -3.69 8.51
N GLY A 107 -20.26 -4.30 7.62
CA GLY A 107 -21.45 -5.07 7.93
C GLY A 107 -22.73 -4.23 8.07
N TYR A 108 -22.67 -2.90 8.00
CA TYR A 108 -23.84 -2.03 8.23
C TYR A 108 -24.97 -2.28 7.24
N LEU A 109 -24.65 -2.38 5.95
CA LEU A 109 -25.67 -2.58 4.92
C LEU A 109 -26.40 -3.91 4.99
N ALA A 110 -25.79 -4.92 5.62
CA ALA A 110 -26.36 -6.27 5.78
C ALA A 110 -27.05 -6.48 7.14
N ALA A 111 -26.77 -5.61 8.12
CA ALA A 111 -27.27 -5.80 9.48
C ALA A 111 -28.77 -5.58 9.59
N ALA A 112 -29.46 -6.48 10.29
CA ALA A 112 -30.88 -6.35 10.54
C ALA A 112 -31.24 -5.05 11.31
N SER A 113 -30.36 -4.62 12.22
CA SER A 113 -30.54 -3.39 13.02
C SER A 113 -30.53 -2.10 12.19
N SER A 114 -29.89 -2.11 11.03
CA SER A 114 -29.77 -0.94 10.15
C SER A 114 -30.87 -0.85 9.10
N GLN A 115 -31.59 -1.94 8.83
CA GLN A 115 -32.55 -2.01 7.70
C GLN A 115 -33.65 -0.96 7.82
N THR A 116 -34.23 -0.76 9.00
CA THR A 116 -35.27 0.25 9.21
C THR A 116 -34.75 1.66 8.90
N SER A 117 -33.54 1.96 9.31
CA SER A 117 -32.92 3.28 9.01
C SER A 117 -32.64 3.45 7.52
N ILE A 118 -32.17 2.38 6.85
CA ILE A 118 -31.87 2.38 5.42
C ILE A 118 -33.15 2.56 4.59
N GLN A 119 -34.22 1.82 4.92
CA GLN A 119 -35.50 1.87 4.23
C GLN A 119 -36.21 3.24 4.38
N ASN A 120 -35.93 3.97 5.45
CA ASN A 120 -36.47 5.31 5.68
C ASN A 120 -35.69 6.41 4.96
N MET A 121 -34.62 6.10 4.22
CA MET A 121 -33.91 7.11 3.41
C MET A 121 -34.76 7.50 2.21
N THR A 122 -34.63 8.76 1.80
CA THR A 122 -35.38 9.32 0.65
C THR A 122 -35.12 8.53 -0.63
N ASP A 123 -33.89 8.04 -0.82
CA ASP A 123 -33.49 7.15 -1.89
C ASP A 123 -32.60 6.06 -1.29
N GLU A 124 -33.18 4.89 -1.07
CA GLU A 124 -32.51 3.74 -0.45
C GLU A 124 -31.34 3.26 -1.32
N GLN A 125 -31.52 3.19 -2.64
CA GLN A 125 -30.48 2.65 -3.53
C GLN A 125 -29.29 3.60 -3.61
N ALA A 126 -29.53 4.90 -3.77
CA ALA A 126 -28.46 5.89 -3.77
C ALA A 126 -27.70 5.89 -2.44
N PHE A 127 -28.40 5.71 -1.32
CA PHE A 127 -27.75 5.59 -0.02
C PHE A 127 -26.83 4.37 0.05
N ARG A 128 -27.33 3.19 -0.36
CA ARG A 128 -26.57 1.94 -0.35
C ARG A 128 -25.29 2.06 -1.21
N ASP A 129 -25.43 2.60 -2.41
CA ASP A 129 -24.30 2.78 -3.34
C ASP A 129 -23.26 3.76 -2.77
N TYR A 130 -23.69 4.89 -2.25
CA TYR A 130 -22.82 5.87 -1.62
C TYR A 130 -22.13 5.30 -0.37
N TYR A 131 -22.87 4.58 0.47
CA TYR A 131 -22.31 3.94 1.66
C TYR A 131 -21.26 2.90 1.31
N ALA A 132 -21.56 2.02 0.34
CA ALA A 132 -20.60 1.01 -0.14
C ALA A 132 -19.32 1.65 -0.68
N MET A 133 -19.43 2.76 -1.43
CA MET A 133 -18.26 3.52 -1.89
C MET A 133 -17.43 4.10 -0.72
N LYS A 134 -18.08 4.59 0.31
CA LYS A 134 -17.42 5.17 1.49
C LYS A 134 -16.68 4.12 2.31
N VAL A 135 -17.30 2.95 2.48
CA VAL A 135 -16.71 1.83 3.23
C VAL A 135 -15.57 1.17 2.46
N ASN A 136 -15.66 1.14 1.14
CA ASN A 136 -14.58 0.66 0.27
C ASN A 136 -13.41 1.67 0.23
N ASN A 137 -12.74 1.81 1.39
CA ASN A 137 -11.68 2.77 1.57
C ASN A 137 -10.35 2.27 0.99
N PRO A 138 -9.77 2.95 -0.02
CA PRO A 138 -8.50 2.55 -0.63
C PRO A 138 -7.32 2.58 0.35
N PHE A 139 -7.39 3.28 1.47
CA PHE A 139 -6.35 3.28 2.51
C PHE A 139 -6.32 1.98 3.34
N ASN A 140 -7.35 1.13 3.22
CA ASN A 140 -7.36 -0.18 3.86
C ASN A 140 -6.50 -1.21 3.13
N ILE A 141 -5.96 -0.85 1.97
CA ILE A 141 -5.18 -1.75 1.10
C ILE A 141 -3.84 -1.13 0.72
N SER A 142 -2.90 -1.98 0.37
CA SER A 142 -1.57 -1.54 -0.07
C SER A 142 -1.61 -0.85 -1.42
N VAL A 143 -0.62 0.01 -1.65
CA VAL A 143 -0.40 0.65 -2.95
C VAL A 143 -0.16 -0.43 -4.02
N PRO A 144 -0.79 -0.34 -5.20
CA PRO A 144 -0.55 -1.25 -6.31
C PRO A 144 0.89 -1.15 -6.82
N ARG A 145 1.24 -2.00 -7.79
CA ARG A 145 2.57 -1.98 -8.40
C ARG A 145 2.91 -0.60 -8.95
N THR A 146 4.09 -0.12 -8.60
CA THR A 146 4.64 1.13 -9.09
C THR A 146 5.96 0.86 -9.78
N ILE A 147 6.13 1.34 -11.02
CA ILE A 147 7.39 1.25 -11.76
C ILE A 147 7.94 2.66 -11.91
N ARG A 148 9.20 2.84 -11.54
CA ARG A 148 9.93 4.12 -11.64
C ARG A 148 11.20 3.93 -12.44
N LEU A 149 11.42 4.82 -13.40
CA LEU A 149 12.68 4.99 -14.11
C LEU A 149 13.38 6.22 -13.53
N GLY A 150 14.65 6.12 -13.25
CA GLY A 150 15.43 7.23 -12.77
C GLY A 150 16.83 7.26 -13.36
N ILE A 151 17.36 8.47 -13.45
CA ILE A 151 18.71 8.74 -13.93
C ILE A 151 19.41 9.59 -12.87
N LYS A 152 20.62 9.19 -12.48
CA LYS A 152 21.49 9.94 -11.58
C LYS A 152 22.80 10.21 -12.31
N TYR A 153 23.21 11.46 -12.34
CA TYR A 153 24.48 11.89 -12.94
C TYR A 153 25.34 12.58 -11.89
N ASP A 154 26.54 12.06 -11.70
CA ASP A 154 27.57 12.60 -10.80
C ASP A 154 28.76 13.11 -11.64
N PHE A 155 29.19 14.37 -11.45
CA PHE A 155 30.22 15.04 -12.23
C PHE A 155 31.36 15.63 -11.34
#